data_64e3b0742c1ba14a451f8a6224828f8f
#
_entry.id   64e3b0742c1ba14a451f8a6224828f8f
#
_cell.length_a   1.000
_cell.length_b   1.000
_cell.length_c   1.000
_cell.angle_alpha   90.00
_cell.angle_beta   90.00
_cell.angle_gamma   90.00
#
_symmetry.space_group_name_H-M   'P 1'
#
loop_
_entity.id
_entity.type
_entity.pdbx_description
1 polymer ?
#
loop_
_entity_poly.entity_id
_entity_poly.type
_entity_poly.pdbx_seq_one_letter_code
_entity_poly.pdbx_strand_id
1 'polypeptide(L)'
;ENLPADLSAGHARQFFEVHFTPRRIVPPAGFFTGYYEPVVAGSRKRSARFPVPLLRPPADLVEIEPGSVPGLSPDFRFARRTGDGFAEHPDRGAVMAGALDGRDLELVWLADWIEAFFIHVQGAARIRLAEGGEMRVTYAAKSGHAYSPVGKVLLERGVAPPVTMQVIRAWLAAHPDDLASVLATNRSYIFFREAAVDDPALGPIAAAKVPLSEGRSLAVDRLLHTFHTPVFVDTTTPDGAPYRRLMIAQDTGSAIVGPARGDIFFGSGDAAGE
;
A
#
# COMPACT_ATOMS: atom_id res chain seq x y z
N GLU A 1 31.24 -0.85 -10.67
CA GLU A 1 32.09 -0.45 -9.54
C GLU A 1 31.20 -0.34 -8.30
N ASN A 2 31.57 -1.01 -7.22
CA ASN A 2 30.90 -0.87 -5.94
C ASN A 2 31.34 0.47 -5.32
N LEU A 3 30.38 1.38 -5.14
CA LEU A 3 30.63 2.61 -4.42
C LEU A 3 30.85 2.31 -2.92
N PRO A 4 31.77 3.01 -2.24
CA PRO A 4 31.93 2.88 -0.80
C PRO A 4 30.64 3.21 -0.05
N ALA A 5 30.34 2.46 1.01
CA ALA A 5 29.12 2.66 1.82
C ALA A 5 29.13 4.00 2.60
N ASP A 6 30.28 4.65 2.73
CA ASP A 6 30.52 5.86 3.53
C ASP A 6 30.76 7.13 2.70
N LEU A 7 30.23 7.17 1.48
CA LEU A 7 30.32 8.36 0.62
C LEU A 7 29.77 9.60 1.32
N SER A 8 30.58 10.68 1.36
CA SER A 8 30.09 11.98 1.80
C SER A 8 28.94 12.48 0.89
N ALA A 9 28.04 13.29 1.42
CA ALA A 9 26.95 13.88 0.63
C ALA A 9 27.47 14.63 -0.63
N GLY A 10 28.63 15.27 -0.56
CA GLY A 10 29.28 15.91 -1.71
C GLY A 10 29.70 14.94 -2.80
N HIS A 11 30.32 13.82 -2.43
CA HIS A 11 30.72 12.79 -3.38
C HIS A 11 29.50 12.09 -4.00
N ALA A 12 28.47 11.79 -3.20
CA ALA A 12 27.23 11.23 -3.73
C ALA A 12 26.56 12.18 -4.74
N ARG A 13 26.48 13.47 -4.45
CA ARG A 13 25.96 14.49 -5.37
C ARG A 13 26.78 14.53 -6.66
N GLN A 14 28.10 14.63 -6.57
CA GLN A 14 29.00 14.64 -7.73
C GLN A 14 28.82 13.40 -8.59
N PHE A 15 28.65 12.22 -8.00
CA PHE A 15 28.36 10.99 -8.74
C PHE A 15 27.13 11.15 -9.64
N PHE A 16 26.01 11.62 -9.08
CA PHE A 16 24.79 11.78 -9.87
C PHE A 16 24.93 12.88 -10.94
N GLU A 17 25.61 14.00 -10.64
CA GLU A 17 25.83 15.09 -11.59
C GLU A 17 26.74 14.68 -12.75
N VAL A 18 27.68 13.78 -12.53
CA VAL A 18 28.62 13.29 -13.57
C VAL A 18 28.00 12.18 -14.42
N HIS A 19 27.24 11.26 -13.80
CA HIS A 19 26.79 10.04 -14.47
C HIS A 19 25.36 10.09 -15.00
N PHE A 20 24.57 11.10 -14.61
CA PHE A 20 23.17 11.21 -15.01
C PHE A 20 22.86 12.56 -15.67
N THR A 21 22.09 12.54 -16.74
CA THR A 21 21.51 13.75 -17.34
C THR A 21 20.09 13.92 -16.85
N PRO A 22 19.78 14.98 -16.07
CA PRO A 22 18.43 15.17 -15.56
C PRO A 22 17.44 15.46 -16.68
N ARG A 23 16.26 14.84 -16.59
CA ARG A 23 15.12 15.08 -17.48
C ARG A 23 13.97 15.60 -16.65
N ARG A 24 13.49 16.79 -16.96
CA ARG A 24 12.31 17.35 -16.29
C ARG A 24 11.05 16.68 -16.83
N ILE A 25 10.22 16.15 -15.92
CA ILE A 25 8.85 15.75 -16.25
C ILE A 25 8.03 17.04 -16.38
N VAL A 26 7.52 17.30 -17.58
CA VAL A 26 6.77 18.52 -17.89
C VAL A 26 5.30 18.15 -17.99
N PRO A 27 4.39 19.11 -17.77
CA PRO A 27 3.02 18.99 -17.28
C PRO A 27 2.35 17.61 -17.50
N PRO A 28 1.42 17.26 -16.63
CA PRO A 28 0.75 18.10 -15.62
C PRO A 28 1.62 18.37 -14.41
N ALA A 29 1.20 19.33 -13.56
CA ALA A 29 1.82 19.59 -12.28
C ALA A 29 1.92 18.29 -11.48
N GLY A 30 3.05 18.05 -10.81
CA GLY A 30 3.28 16.85 -10.00
C GLY A 30 2.32 16.78 -8.81
N PHE A 31 1.93 15.58 -8.46
CA PHE A 31 1.14 15.31 -7.25
C PHE A 31 1.84 14.23 -6.42
N PHE A 32 2.25 14.62 -5.21
CA PHE A 32 2.92 13.74 -4.28
C PHE A 32 2.05 13.48 -3.05
N THR A 33 2.08 12.26 -2.57
CA THR A 33 1.53 11.85 -1.28
C THR A 33 2.61 11.08 -0.51
N GLY A 34 2.29 10.70 0.72
CA GLY A 34 3.15 9.87 1.54
C GLY A 34 2.48 8.56 1.91
N TYR A 35 3.29 7.53 2.10
CA TYR A 35 2.89 6.27 2.69
C TYR A 35 3.93 5.78 3.68
N TYR A 36 3.55 4.86 4.53
CA TYR A 36 4.40 4.34 5.59
C TYR A 36 4.05 2.87 5.87
N GLU A 37 4.90 2.19 6.64
CA GLU A 37 4.60 0.85 7.16
C GLU A 37 3.96 0.97 8.54
N PRO A 38 2.65 0.71 8.72
CA PRO A 38 2.01 0.68 10.03
C PRO A 38 2.67 -0.33 10.96
N VAL A 39 2.76 -0.01 12.25
CA VAL A 39 3.20 -0.92 13.31
C VAL A 39 2.04 -1.13 14.27
N VAL A 40 1.36 -2.25 14.19
CA VAL A 40 0.12 -2.51 14.93
C VAL A 40 0.23 -3.75 15.83
N ALA A 41 -0.64 -3.85 16.83
CA ALA A 41 -0.76 -5.07 17.63
C ALA A 41 -1.60 -6.12 16.89
N GLY A 42 -1.23 -7.40 17.03
CA GLY A 42 -1.98 -8.51 16.45
C GLY A 42 -1.70 -9.84 17.13
N SER A 43 -2.27 -10.92 16.64
CA SER A 43 -2.10 -12.27 17.18
C SER A 43 -2.20 -13.30 16.06
N ARG A 44 -1.44 -14.39 16.16
CA ARG A 44 -1.61 -15.54 15.26
C ARG A 44 -2.89 -16.34 15.56
N LYS A 45 -3.55 -16.04 16.66
CA LYS A 45 -4.77 -16.72 17.11
C LYS A 45 -5.92 -15.72 17.23
N ARG A 46 -7.09 -16.13 16.75
CA ARG A 46 -8.32 -15.36 16.94
C ARG A 46 -8.66 -15.25 18.43
N SER A 47 -9.08 -14.07 18.85
CA SER A 47 -9.55 -13.79 20.22
C SER A 47 -10.57 -12.63 20.19
N ALA A 48 -11.20 -12.37 21.35
CA ALA A 48 -12.07 -11.19 21.48
C ALA A 48 -11.32 -9.87 21.26
N ARG A 49 -10.02 -9.83 21.56
CA ARG A 49 -9.16 -8.67 21.34
C ARG A 49 -8.70 -8.55 19.88
N PHE A 50 -8.56 -9.67 19.18
CA PHE A 50 -8.10 -9.72 17.79
C PHE A 50 -9.07 -10.54 16.94
N PRO A 51 -10.23 -9.98 16.56
CA PRO A 51 -11.27 -10.71 15.84
C PRO A 51 -11.14 -10.65 14.32
N VAL A 52 -10.36 -9.69 13.76
CA VAL A 52 -10.35 -9.37 12.33
C VAL A 52 -9.10 -9.93 11.65
N PRO A 53 -9.24 -10.79 10.63
CA PRO A 53 -8.10 -11.40 9.96
C PRO A 53 -7.52 -10.54 8.85
N LEU A 54 -6.19 -10.60 8.66
CA LEU A 54 -5.57 -10.43 7.36
C LEU A 54 -5.43 -11.79 6.69
N LEU A 55 -5.80 -11.88 5.42
CA LEU A 55 -5.90 -13.14 4.70
C LEU A 55 -4.74 -13.35 3.72
N ARG A 56 -4.34 -14.62 3.56
CA ARG A 56 -3.50 -15.10 2.44
C ARG A 56 -4.33 -15.16 1.16
N PRO A 57 -3.69 -15.09 -0.02
CA PRO A 57 -4.39 -15.35 -1.28
C PRO A 57 -5.01 -16.75 -1.28
N PRO A 58 -6.29 -16.88 -1.63
CA PRO A 58 -6.89 -18.20 -1.85
C PRO A 58 -6.25 -18.88 -3.07
N ALA A 59 -6.20 -20.21 -3.07
CA ALA A 59 -5.57 -21.00 -4.14
C ALA A 59 -6.28 -20.86 -5.50
N ASP A 60 -7.55 -20.47 -5.49
CA ASP A 60 -8.34 -20.21 -6.71
C ASP A 60 -8.24 -18.77 -7.21
N LEU A 61 -7.56 -17.87 -6.48
CA LEU A 61 -7.23 -16.53 -6.96
C LEU A 61 -6.00 -16.61 -7.87
N VAL A 62 -6.17 -16.23 -9.12
CA VAL A 62 -5.12 -16.31 -10.15
C VAL A 62 -4.92 -14.97 -10.84
N GLU A 63 -3.69 -14.68 -11.22
CA GLU A 63 -3.38 -13.54 -12.08
C GLU A 63 -3.82 -13.86 -13.52
N ILE A 64 -4.43 -12.89 -14.16
CA ILE A 64 -4.90 -12.95 -15.55
C ILE A 64 -4.36 -11.77 -16.35
N GLU A 65 -4.19 -11.96 -17.65
CA GLU A 65 -3.92 -10.84 -18.54
C GLU A 65 -5.16 -9.94 -18.65
N PRO A 66 -5.00 -8.61 -18.53
CA PRO A 66 -6.10 -7.66 -18.69
C PRO A 66 -6.86 -7.88 -20.00
N GLY A 67 -8.19 -7.92 -19.91
CA GLY A 67 -9.07 -8.14 -21.07
C GLY A 67 -9.09 -9.55 -21.63
N SER A 68 -8.35 -10.52 -21.06
CA SER A 68 -8.27 -11.89 -21.58
C SER A 68 -9.49 -12.77 -21.25
N VAL A 69 -10.30 -12.37 -20.25
CA VAL A 69 -11.45 -13.17 -19.79
C VAL A 69 -12.76 -12.49 -20.17
N PRO A 70 -13.55 -13.09 -21.07
CA PRO A 70 -14.85 -12.58 -21.44
C PRO A 70 -15.78 -12.46 -20.23
N GLY A 71 -16.50 -11.35 -20.13
CA GLY A 71 -17.45 -11.08 -19.04
C GLY A 71 -16.83 -10.47 -17.78
N LEU A 72 -15.50 -10.42 -17.65
CA LEU A 72 -14.84 -9.62 -16.62
C LEU A 72 -14.47 -8.23 -17.14
N SER A 73 -14.34 -7.27 -16.23
CA SER A 73 -13.81 -5.95 -16.57
C SER A 73 -12.42 -6.08 -17.21
N PRO A 74 -12.13 -5.35 -18.30
CA PRO A 74 -10.83 -5.40 -18.97
C PRO A 74 -9.66 -4.95 -18.10
N ASP A 75 -9.94 -4.26 -16.99
CA ASP A 75 -8.89 -3.80 -16.04
C ASP A 75 -8.52 -4.85 -15.00
N PHE A 76 -9.26 -5.96 -14.92
CA PHE A 76 -8.97 -7.02 -13.96
C PHE A 76 -7.64 -7.70 -14.28
N ARG A 77 -6.79 -7.80 -13.27
CA ARG A 77 -5.52 -8.55 -13.29
C ARG A 77 -5.56 -9.81 -12.43
N PHE A 78 -6.65 -10.01 -11.70
CA PHE A 78 -6.89 -11.17 -10.85
C PHE A 78 -8.33 -11.61 -11.01
N ALA A 79 -8.53 -12.91 -11.05
CA ALA A 79 -9.83 -13.53 -11.11
C ALA A 79 -9.88 -14.80 -10.26
N ARG A 80 -11.06 -15.24 -9.91
CA ARG A 80 -11.28 -16.53 -9.26
C ARG A 80 -11.40 -17.61 -10.33
N ARG A 81 -10.57 -18.65 -10.26
CA ARG A 81 -10.71 -19.83 -11.08
C ARG A 81 -11.95 -20.62 -10.65
N THR A 82 -12.76 -21.05 -11.61
CA THR A 82 -13.92 -21.93 -11.42
C THR A 82 -13.73 -23.20 -12.23
N GLY A 83 -14.63 -24.20 -12.07
CA GLY A 83 -14.53 -25.43 -12.87
C GLY A 83 -14.59 -25.19 -14.37
N ASP A 84 -15.35 -24.17 -14.81
CA ASP A 84 -15.62 -23.87 -16.22
C ASP A 84 -14.92 -22.60 -16.72
N GLY A 85 -14.00 -22.01 -15.96
CA GLY A 85 -13.31 -20.80 -16.38
C GLY A 85 -12.96 -19.86 -15.24
N PHE A 86 -13.32 -18.58 -15.37
CA PHE A 86 -12.99 -17.52 -14.40
C PHE A 86 -14.24 -16.71 -14.04
N ALA A 87 -14.27 -16.22 -12.82
CA ALA A 87 -15.28 -15.31 -12.31
C ALA A 87 -14.64 -14.18 -11.49
N GLU A 88 -15.39 -13.12 -11.21
CA GLU A 88 -14.98 -12.12 -10.23
C GLU A 88 -14.72 -12.78 -8.87
N HIS A 89 -13.66 -12.36 -8.22
CA HIS A 89 -13.43 -12.73 -6.82
C HIS A 89 -14.38 -11.93 -5.92
N PRO A 90 -14.81 -12.44 -4.76
CA PRO A 90 -15.52 -11.65 -3.77
C PRO A 90 -14.84 -10.30 -3.51
N ASP A 91 -15.63 -9.24 -3.51
CA ASP A 91 -15.13 -7.91 -3.17
C ASP A 91 -14.98 -7.72 -1.65
N ARG A 92 -14.48 -6.55 -1.23
CA ARG A 92 -14.28 -6.25 0.19
C ARG A 92 -15.54 -6.46 1.02
N GLY A 93 -16.71 -5.99 0.56
CA GLY A 93 -17.97 -6.13 1.30
C GLY A 93 -18.33 -7.60 1.52
N ALA A 94 -18.21 -8.42 0.48
CA ALA A 94 -18.47 -9.85 0.57
C ALA A 94 -17.46 -10.57 1.48
N VAL A 95 -16.17 -10.22 1.40
CA VAL A 95 -15.14 -10.80 2.29
C VAL A 95 -15.38 -10.41 3.74
N MET A 96 -15.72 -9.15 4.03
CA MET A 96 -16.07 -8.70 5.38
C MET A 96 -17.34 -9.39 5.91
N ALA A 97 -18.25 -9.79 5.02
CA ALA A 97 -19.46 -10.57 5.35
C ALA A 97 -19.19 -12.09 5.44
N GLY A 98 -17.95 -12.55 5.33
CA GLY A 98 -17.58 -13.95 5.54
C GLY A 98 -17.52 -14.82 4.27
N ALA A 99 -17.49 -14.24 3.08
CA ALA A 99 -17.43 -15.03 1.83
C ALA A 99 -16.21 -15.96 1.69
N LEU A 100 -15.20 -15.77 2.53
CA LEU A 100 -13.98 -16.59 2.55
C LEU A 100 -13.79 -17.36 3.87
N ASP A 101 -14.75 -17.31 4.79
CA ASP A 101 -14.67 -18.01 6.07
C ASP A 101 -14.55 -19.52 5.88
N GLY A 102 -13.82 -20.16 6.80
CA GLY A 102 -13.61 -21.62 6.80
C GLY A 102 -12.66 -22.13 5.70
N ARG A 103 -11.92 -21.21 5.04
CA ARG A 103 -10.94 -21.58 3.99
C ARG A 103 -9.49 -21.62 4.48
N ASP A 104 -9.26 -21.46 5.79
CA ASP A 104 -7.93 -21.47 6.44
C ASP A 104 -6.95 -20.45 5.83
N LEU A 105 -7.46 -19.28 5.50
CA LEU A 105 -6.69 -18.22 4.84
C LEU A 105 -6.09 -17.21 5.83
N GLU A 106 -6.46 -17.28 7.10
CA GLU A 106 -6.07 -16.32 8.12
C GLU A 106 -4.55 -16.34 8.36
N LEU A 107 -3.91 -15.22 8.13
CA LEU A 107 -2.46 -15.05 8.33
C LEU A 107 -2.14 -14.54 9.73
N VAL A 108 -2.89 -13.54 10.17
CA VAL A 108 -2.78 -12.88 11.48
C VAL A 108 -4.10 -12.18 11.77
N TRP A 109 -4.42 -12.00 13.04
CA TRP A 109 -5.63 -11.37 13.52
C TRP A 109 -5.33 -10.00 14.14
N LEU A 110 -6.13 -9.00 13.82
CA LEU A 110 -6.01 -7.60 14.23
C LEU A 110 -7.17 -7.19 15.12
N ALA A 111 -7.03 -6.01 15.76
CA ALA A 111 -8.02 -5.50 16.71
C ALA A 111 -9.36 -5.16 16.02
N ASP A 112 -9.32 -4.55 14.84
CA ASP A 112 -10.52 -4.07 14.15
C ASP A 112 -10.33 -3.92 12.64
N TRP A 113 -11.44 -3.63 11.94
CA TRP A 113 -11.47 -3.43 10.50
C TRP A 113 -10.83 -2.10 10.06
N ILE A 114 -10.69 -1.11 10.94
CA ILE A 114 -10.03 0.16 10.60
C ILE A 114 -8.54 -0.10 10.40
N GLU A 115 -7.91 -0.83 11.35
CA GLU A 115 -6.52 -1.22 11.21
C GLU A 115 -6.29 -2.10 9.96
N ALA A 116 -7.13 -3.11 9.76
CA ALA A 116 -7.05 -3.98 8.59
C ALA A 116 -7.18 -3.18 7.27
N PHE A 117 -8.12 -2.24 7.21
CA PHE A 117 -8.32 -1.39 6.03
C PHE A 117 -7.10 -0.54 5.71
N PHE A 118 -6.51 0.13 6.70
CA PHE A 118 -5.33 0.95 6.45
C PHE A 118 -4.10 0.11 6.08
N ILE A 119 -3.94 -1.08 6.62
CA ILE A 119 -2.92 -2.03 6.17
C ILE A 119 -3.14 -2.43 4.71
N HIS A 120 -4.40 -2.65 4.28
CA HIS A 120 -4.71 -2.88 2.86
C HIS A 120 -4.34 -1.69 1.97
N VAL A 121 -4.53 -0.46 2.45
CA VAL A 121 -4.17 0.76 1.69
C VAL A 121 -2.65 0.91 1.59
N GLN A 122 -1.92 0.66 2.68
CA GLN A 122 -0.46 0.77 2.74
C GLN A 122 0.27 -0.40 2.04
N GLY A 123 -0.37 -1.57 1.95
CA GLY A 123 0.16 -2.76 1.29
C GLY A 123 1.19 -3.55 2.10
N ALA A 124 1.60 -3.08 3.26
CA ALA A 124 2.47 -3.76 4.20
C ALA A 124 2.19 -3.29 5.63
N ALA A 125 2.60 -4.08 6.61
CA ALA A 125 2.59 -3.71 8.02
C ALA A 125 3.57 -4.55 8.83
N ARG A 126 4.01 -4.02 9.97
CA ARG A 126 4.71 -4.74 11.02
C ARG A 126 3.74 -5.02 12.16
N ILE A 127 3.63 -6.27 12.53
CA ILE A 127 2.68 -6.74 13.54
C ILE A 127 3.43 -7.13 14.80
N ARG A 128 3.21 -6.44 15.91
CA ARG A 128 3.68 -6.86 17.23
C ARG A 128 2.74 -7.95 17.73
N LEU A 129 3.26 -9.18 17.81
CA LEU A 129 2.45 -10.33 18.16
C LEU A 129 2.19 -10.40 19.67
N ALA A 130 0.96 -10.68 20.06
CA ALA A 130 0.59 -10.88 21.46
C ALA A 130 1.33 -12.08 22.09
N GLU A 131 1.74 -13.03 21.26
CA GLU A 131 2.55 -14.21 21.63
C GLU A 131 4.04 -13.88 21.79
N GLY A 132 4.43 -12.65 21.50
CA GLY A 132 5.82 -12.17 21.50
C GLY A 132 6.46 -12.15 20.11
N GLY A 133 7.41 -11.27 19.95
CA GLY A 133 8.08 -11.02 18.67
C GLY A 133 7.27 -10.17 17.70
N GLU A 134 7.80 -10.04 16.50
CA GLU A 134 7.20 -9.28 15.41
C GLU A 134 7.11 -10.14 14.15
N MET A 135 6.10 -9.87 13.33
CA MET A 135 6.02 -10.36 11.96
C MET A 135 5.79 -9.19 11.01
N ARG A 136 6.28 -9.28 9.81
CA ARG A 136 5.93 -8.37 8.73
C ARG A 136 4.97 -9.05 7.78
N VAL A 137 3.94 -8.34 7.37
CA VAL A 137 3.06 -8.73 6.29
C VAL A 137 3.30 -7.81 5.09
N THR A 138 3.24 -8.35 3.89
CA THR A 138 3.38 -7.59 2.66
C THR A 138 2.38 -8.08 1.62
N TYR A 139 2.05 -7.18 0.69
CA TYR A 139 1.18 -7.47 -0.44
C TYR A 139 1.55 -8.80 -1.14
N ALA A 140 0.55 -9.62 -1.41
CA ALA A 140 0.68 -10.84 -2.18
C ALA A 140 -0.20 -10.83 -3.44
N ALA A 141 -1.47 -10.43 -3.30
CA ALA A 141 -2.44 -10.37 -4.39
C ALA A 141 -3.59 -9.40 -4.03
N LYS A 142 -4.48 -9.15 -4.99
CA LYS A 142 -5.73 -8.41 -4.76
C LYS A 142 -6.91 -9.10 -5.43
N SER A 143 -8.13 -8.76 -4.99
CA SER A 143 -9.37 -9.36 -5.49
C SER A 143 -9.70 -9.04 -6.96
N GLY A 144 -8.93 -8.17 -7.62
CA GLY A 144 -9.18 -7.74 -9.00
C GLY A 144 -10.02 -6.46 -9.12
N HIS A 145 -10.89 -6.19 -8.17
CA HIS A 145 -11.72 -4.99 -8.17
C HIS A 145 -10.90 -3.69 -8.10
N ALA A 146 -11.44 -2.64 -8.71
CA ALA A 146 -10.84 -1.31 -8.71
C ALA A 146 -10.80 -0.72 -7.30
N TYR A 147 -9.76 0.04 -7.01
CA TYR A 147 -9.65 0.82 -5.80
C TYR A 147 -10.55 2.06 -5.87
N SER A 148 -11.30 2.32 -4.78
CA SER A 148 -12.10 3.52 -4.61
C SER A 148 -11.72 4.22 -3.30
N PRO A 149 -11.35 5.52 -3.33
CA PRO A 149 -10.97 6.23 -2.11
C PRO A 149 -12.16 6.40 -1.15
N VAL A 150 -12.09 5.84 0.03
CA VAL A 150 -13.13 5.99 1.07
C VAL A 150 -13.32 7.45 1.49
N GLY A 151 -12.27 8.26 1.44
CA GLY A 151 -12.36 9.69 1.72
C GLY A 151 -13.37 10.44 0.84
N LYS A 152 -13.58 10.00 -0.42
CA LYS A 152 -14.61 10.58 -1.30
C LYS A 152 -16.02 10.37 -0.74
N VAL A 153 -16.30 9.18 -0.21
CA VAL A 153 -17.59 8.88 0.42
C VAL A 153 -17.84 9.75 1.65
N LEU A 154 -16.80 10.03 2.42
CA LEU A 154 -16.91 10.92 3.59
C LEU A 154 -17.18 12.36 3.18
N LEU A 155 -16.56 12.86 2.10
CA LEU A 155 -16.89 14.17 1.53
C LEU A 155 -18.36 14.24 1.10
N GLU A 156 -18.87 13.21 0.42
CA GLU A 156 -20.28 13.10 0.00
C GLU A 156 -21.23 13.03 1.20
N ARG A 157 -20.77 12.55 2.36
CA ARG A 157 -21.50 12.56 3.64
C ARG A 157 -21.33 13.87 4.44
N GLY A 158 -20.69 14.89 3.87
CA GLY A 158 -20.55 16.22 4.48
C GLY A 158 -19.36 16.39 5.39
N VAL A 159 -18.40 15.46 5.41
CA VAL A 159 -17.14 15.69 6.14
C VAL A 159 -16.33 16.76 5.43
N ALA A 160 -15.93 17.80 6.17
CA ALA A 160 -15.19 18.92 5.60
C ALA A 160 -13.76 18.53 5.18
N PRO A 161 -13.27 19.03 4.03
CA PRO A 161 -11.88 18.82 3.63
C PRO A 161 -10.90 19.61 4.53
N PRO A 162 -9.63 19.16 4.66
CA PRO A 162 -9.06 17.99 4.02
C PRO A 162 -9.44 16.67 4.72
N VAL A 163 -9.83 15.65 3.94
CA VAL A 163 -10.13 14.32 4.48
C VAL A 163 -8.84 13.49 4.49
N THR A 164 -8.07 13.63 5.56
CA THR A 164 -6.83 12.90 5.80
C THR A 164 -7.09 11.49 6.32
N MET A 165 -6.05 10.66 6.41
CA MET A 165 -6.12 9.35 7.03
C MET A 165 -6.63 9.43 8.48
N GLN A 166 -6.16 10.41 9.26
CA GLN A 166 -6.57 10.63 10.64
C GLN A 166 -8.06 10.97 10.73
N VAL A 167 -8.55 11.83 9.83
CA VAL A 167 -9.99 12.18 9.74
C VAL A 167 -10.81 10.94 9.42
N ILE A 168 -10.39 10.11 8.46
CA ILE A 168 -11.08 8.86 8.11
C ILE A 168 -11.11 7.91 9.30
N ARG A 169 -9.98 7.70 10.00
CA ARG A 169 -9.91 6.85 11.20
C ARG A 169 -10.86 7.32 12.28
N ALA A 170 -10.80 8.62 12.61
CA ALA A 170 -11.65 9.20 13.64
C ALA A 170 -13.15 9.10 13.29
N TRP A 171 -13.50 9.36 12.03
CA TRP A 171 -14.88 9.24 11.58
C TRP A 171 -15.41 7.81 11.66
N LEU A 172 -14.65 6.83 11.17
CA LEU A 172 -15.02 5.41 11.23
C LEU A 172 -15.17 4.91 12.68
N ALA A 173 -14.27 5.33 13.58
CA ALA A 173 -14.35 4.99 15.00
C ALA A 173 -15.59 5.59 15.68
N ALA A 174 -16.03 6.79 15.26
CA ALA A 174 -17.22 7.46 15.78
C ALA A 174 -18.53 6.92 15.17
N HIS A 175 -18.47 6.16 14.06
CA HIS A 175 -19.65 5.67 13.33
C HIS A 175 -19.56 4.15 13.09
N PRO A 176 -19.55 3.32 14.14
CA PRO A 176 -19.36 1.87 14.03
C PRO A 176 -20.46 1.18 13.18
N ASP A 177 -21.69 1.69 13.18
CA ASP A 177 -22.79 1.16 12.38
C ASP A 177 -22.61 1.39 10.88
N ASP A 178 -21.91 2.43 10.50
CA ASP A 178 -21.59 2.77 9.11
C ASP A 178 -20.29 2.13 8.60
N LEU A 179 -19.45 1.65 9.49
CA LEU A 179 -18.08 1.19 9.19
C LEU A 179 -18.07 0.19 8.03
N ALA A 180 -18.86 -0.88 8.12
CA ALA A 180 -18.86 -1.93 7.12
C ALA A 180 -19.31 -1.40 5.74
N SER A 181 -20.38 -0.60 5.71
CA SER A 181 -20.93 -0.02 4.48
C SER A 181 -19.95 0.94 3.81
N VAL A 182 -19.28 1.78 4.60
CA VAL A 182 -18.29 2.75 4.09
C VAL A 182 -17.05 2.04 3.58
N LEU A 183 -16.49 1.08 4.32
CA LEU A 183 -15.33 0.32 3.85
C LEU A 183 -15.62 -0.51 2.60
N ALA A 184 -16.84 -1.07 2.46
CA ALA A 184 -17.26 -1.85 1.30
C ALA A 184 -17.32 -1.03 0.00
N THR A 185 -17.40 0.32 0.07
CA THR A 185 -17.35 1.17 -1.14
C THR A 185 -16.02 1.06 -1.88
N ASN A 186 -14.94 0.73 -1.18
CA ASN A 186 -13.71 0.29 -1.78
C ASN A 186 -13.75 -1.22 -2.02
N ARG A 187 -14.23 -1.65 -3.18
CA ARG A 187 -14.39 -3.07 -3.53
C ARG A 187 -13.06 -3.85 -3.57
N SER A 188 -11.92 -3.15 -3.72
CA SER A 188 -10.59 -3.77 -3.76
C SER A 188 -10.23 -4.37 -2.40
N TYR A 189 -9.96 -5.68 -2.35
CA TYR A 189 -9.45 -6.38 -1.18
C TYR A 189 -8.02 -6.85 -1.43
N ILE A 190 -7.14 -6.67 -0.45
CA ILE A 190 -5.72 -7.04 -0.54
C ILE A 190 -5.45 -8.28 0.29
N PHE A 191 -4.72 -9.21 -0.30
CA PHE A 191 -4.21 -10.42 0.35
C PHE A 191 -2.73 -10.27 0.66
N PHE A 192 -2.30 -10.87 1.75
CA PHE A 192 -0.96 -10.71 2.29
C PHE A 192 -0.20 -12.03 2.36
N ARG A 193 1.11 -11.92 2.44
CA ARG A 193 2.02 -12.99 2.84
C ARG A 193 2.90 -12.50 3.98
N GLU A 194 3.39 -13.42 4.77
CA GLU A 194 4.44 -13.14 5.76
C GLU A 194 5.76 -12.84 5.02
N ALA A 195 6.51 -11.90 5.54
CA ALA A 195 7.84 -11.54 5.07
C ALA A 195 8.80 -11.45 6.25
N ALA A 196 10.08 -11.71 6.01
CA ALA A 196 11.10 -11.55 7.04
C ALA A 196 11.29 -10.08 7.43
N VAL A 197 11.72 -9.86 8.68
CA VAL A 197 12.21 -8.56 9.17
C VAL A 197 13.72 -8.70 9.33
N ASP A 198 14.43 -8.65 8.19
CA ASP A 198 15.90 -8.86 8.18
C ASP A 198 16.64 -7.67 8.79
N ASP A 199 16.19 -6.45 8.47
CA ASP A 199 16.69 -5.21 9.04
C ASP A 199 15.51 -4.35 9.53
N PRO A 200 15.36 -4.16 10.86
CA PRO A 200 14.31 -3.32 11.42
C PRO A 200 14.37 -1.84 11.01
N ALA A 201 15.53 -1.34 10.59
CA ALA A 201 15.71 0.04 10.13
C ALA A 201 15.17 0.27 8.71
N LEU A 202 14.97 -0.81 7.96
CA LEU A 202 14.43 -0.75 6.61
C LEU A 202 12.95 -1.10 6.58
N GLY A 203 12.25 -0.51 5.61
CA GLY A 203 10.86 -0.82 5.31
C GLY A 203 10.67 -2.19 4.66
N PRO A 204 9.44 -2.51 4.23
CA PRO A 204 9.11 -3.77 3.58
C PRO A 204 9.80 -3.92 2.22
N ILE A 205 9.91 -5.16 1.75
CA ILE A 205 10.35 -5.45 0.39
C ILE A 205 9.30 -4.94 -0.59
N ALA A 206 9.68 -3.98 -1.41
CA ALA A 206 8.84 -3.29 -2.38
C ALA A 206 8.66 -4.05 -3.70
N ALA A 207 7.94 -3.44 -4.64
CA ALA A 207 7.71 -3.99 -5.97
C ALA A 207 9.02 -4.21 -6.76
N ALA A 208 10.03 -3.37 -6.55
CA ALA A 208 11.37 -3.51 -7.13
C ALA A 208 12.21 -4.63 -6.49
N LYS A 209 11.66 -5.41 -5.55
CA LYS A 209 12.33 -6.51 -4.84
C LYS A 209 13.51 -6.10 -3.95
N VAL A 210 13.48 -4.87 -3.48
CA VAL A 210 14.44 -4.31 -2.52
C VAL A 210 13.69 -3.72 -1.33
N PRO A 211 14.31 -3.66 -0.13
CA PRO A 211 13.68 -3.00 1.02
C PRO A 211 13.58 -1.49 0.79
N LEU A 212 12.51 -0.90 1.30
CA LEU A 212 12.29 0.53 1.25
C LEU A 212 13.16 1.26 2.27
N SER A 213 13.64 2.44 1.87
CA SER A 213 14.38 3.36 2.74
C SER A 213 13.60 4.64 2.96
N GLU A 214 13.45 5.04 4.22
CA GLU A 214 12.74 6.25 4.62
C GLU A 214 13.28 7.50 3.90
N GLY A 215 12.38 8.30 3.30
CA GLY A 215 12.72 9.52 2.58
C GLY A 215 13.62 9.33 1.36
N ARG A 216 13.79 8.07 0.89
CA ARG A 216 14.63 7.73 -0.27
C ARG A 216 13.93 6.84 -1.29
N SER A 217 12.90 6.11 -0.90
CA SER A 217 12.13 5.26 -1.79
C SER A 217 10.86 5.97 -2.26
N LEU A 218 10.60 5.90 -3.55
CA LEU A 218 9.46 6.51 -4.21
C LEU A 218 8.63 5.43 -4.92
N ALA A 219 7.33 5.42 -4.67
CA ALA A 219 6.40 4.67 -5.50
C ALA A 219 6.00 5.53 -6.71
N VAL A 220 6.00 4.90 -7.89
CA VAL A 220 5.78 5.55 -9.19
C VAL A 220 4.79 4.75 -10.04
N ASP A 221 4.32 5.38 -11.12
CA ASP A 221 3.62 4.65 -12.18
C ASP A 221 4.61 3.75 -12.93
N ARG A 222 4.56 2.46 -12.67
CA ARG A 222 5.47 1.47 -13.24
C ARG A 222 5.32 1.26 -14.75
N LEU A 223 4.24 1.76 -15.36
CA LEU A 223 4.06 1.72 -16.80
C LEU A 223 4.80 2.86 -17.51
N LEU A 224 5.15 3.91 -16.76
CA LEU A 224 5.85 5.10 -17.27
C LEU A 224 7.29 5.20 -16.75
N HIS A 225 7.57 4.67 -15.58
CA HIS A 225 8.88 4.75 -14.93
C HIS A 225 9.48 3.38 -14.67
N THR A 226 10.74 3.21 -15.02
CA THR A 226 11.51 2.00 -14.69
C THR A 226 11.95 2.03 -13.23
N PHE A 227 11.80 0.91 -12.53
CA PHE A 227 12.37 0.79 -11.18
C PHE A 227 13.89 0.99 -11.21
N HIS A 228 14.43 1.41 -10.05
CA HIS A 228 15.81 1.81 -9.82
C HIS A 228 16.24 3.13 -10.51
N THR A 229 15.31 3.82 -11.20
CA THR A 229 15.59 5.15 -11.74
C THR A 229 15.72 6.17 -10.61
N PRO A 230 16.81 6.97 -10.57
CA PRO A 230 16.90 8.11 -9.68
C PRO A 230 15.89 9.19 -10.08
N VAL A 231 15.14 9.71 -9.11
CA VAL A 231 14.13 10.76 -9.30
C VAL A 231 14.42 11.89 -8.31
N PHE A 232 14.70 13.09 -8.83
CA PHE A 232 14.78 14.27 -7.97
C PHE A 232 13.38 14.85 -7.78
N VAL A 233 12.86 14.73 -6.56
CA VAL A 233 11.57 15.27 -6.14
C VAL A 233 11.80 16.73 -5.70
N ASP A 234 11.07 17.67 -6.30
CA ASP A 234 11.01 19.09 -5.90
C ASP A 234 9.53 19.45 -5.72
N THR A 235 9.10 19.56 -4.48
CA THR A 235 7.72 19.81 -4.08
C THR A 235 7.67 20.59 -2.78
N THR A 236 6.49 20.76 -2.22
CA THR A 236 6.29 21.35 -0.88
C THR A 236 5.57 20.35 0.03
N THR A 237 5.88 20.40 1.30
CA THR A 237 5.12 19.73 2.37
C THR A 237 3.76 20.38 2.56
N PRO A 238 2.81 19.77 3.26
CA PRO A 238 1.47 20.33 3.51
C PRO A 238 1.48 21.70 4.22
N ASP A 239 2.51 21.99 5.02
CA ASP A 239 2.75 23.29 5.67
C ASP A 239 3.44 24.32 4.77
N GLY A 240 3.73 23.96 3.49
CA GLY A 240 4.32 24.84 2.50
C GLY A 240 5.86 24.89 2.50
N ALA A 241 6.54 24.10 3.35
CA ALA A 241 7.98 24.06 3.36
C ALA A 241 8.54 23.34 2.11
N PRO A 242 9.70 23.76 1.57
CA PRO A 242 10.30 23.09 0.42
C PRO A 242 10.72 21.65 0.76
N TYR A 243 10.33 20.71 -0.08
CA TYR A 243 10.77 19.33 -0.01
C TYR A 243 11.56 18.96 -1.27
N ARG A 244 12.88 18.84 -1.13
CA ARG A 244 13.81 18.58 -2.25
C ARG A 244 14.71 17.39 -1.90
N ARG A 245 14.49 16.26 -2.59
CA ARG A 245 15.25 15.03 -2.32
C ARG A 245 15.48 14.22 -3.58
N LEU A 246 16.67 13.63 -3.68
CA LEU A 246 16.94 12.55 -4.60
C LEU A 246 16.40 11.25 -3.99
N MET A 247 15.55 10.59 -4.73
CA MET A 247 14.90 9.34 -4.36
C MET A 247 15.12 8.30 -5.45
N ILE A 248 14.80 7.05 -5.17
CA ILE A 248 14.88 5.95 -6.14
C ILE A 248 13.47 5.40 -6.34
N ALA A 249 13.05 5.23 -7.61
CA ALA A 249 11.82 4.55 -7.96
C ALA A 249 11.93 3.06 -7.58
N GLN A 250 11.26 2.64 -6.50
CA GLN A 250 11.40 1.29 -5.95
C GLN A 250 10.06 0.61 -5.69
N ASP A 251 8.97 1.36 -5.76
CA ASP A 251 7.65 0.83 -5.46
C ASP A 251 6.59 1.33 -6.44
N THR A 252 5.37 0.81 -6.31
CA THR A 252 4.21 1.20 -7.12
C THR A 252 2.93 0.92 -6.34
N GLY A 253 1.84 1.54 -6.76
CA GLY A 253 0.51 1.30 -6.18
C GLY A 253 -0.59 1.54 -7.20
N SER A 254 -1.77 0.94 -6.96
CA SER A 254 -2.92 1.05 -7.89
C SER A 254 -3.43 2.49 -8.07
N ALA A 255 -3.16 3.37 -7.10
CA ALA A 255 -3.51 4.80 -7.14
C ALA A 255 -2.36 5.69 -7.64
N ILE A 256 -1.19 5.11 -7.94
CA ILE A 256 -0.01 5.85 -8.39
C ILE A 256 0.03 5.79 -9.91
N VAL A 257 -0.73 6.67 -10.55
CA VAL A 257 -0.94 6.70 -12.00
C VAL A 257 -0.61 8.09 -12.56
N GLY A 258 0.24 8.11 -13.57
CA GLY A 258 0.64 9.31 -14.29
C GLY A 258 2.13 9.65 -14.16
N PRO A 259 2.66 10.45 -15.11
CA PRO A 259 4.11 10.69 -15.23
C PRO A 259 4.70 11.49 -14.07
N ALA A 260 3.92 12.39 -13.46
CA ALA A 260 4.37 13.25 -12.36
C ALA A 260 3.66 12.90 -11.03
N ARG A 261 3.19 11.65 -10.88
CA ARG A 261 2.60 11.09 -9.66
C ARG A 261 3.66 10.31 -8.90
N GLY A 262 3.87 10.64 -7.64
CA GLY A 262 4.77 9.91 -6.77
C GLY A 262 4.20 9.74 -5.36
N ASP A 263 4.59 8.66 -4.68
CA ASP A 263 4.24 8.40 -3.29
C ASP A 263 5.52 8.14 -2.50
N ILE A 264 5.76 8.96 -1.48
CA ILE A 264 7.03 8.99 -0.73
C ILE A 264 6.92 8.04 0.45
N PHE A 265 7.88 7.13 0.58
CA PHE A 265 7.96 6.27 1.77
C PHE A 265 8.56 7.05 2.95
N PHE A 266 7.77 7.23 4.00
CA PHE A 266 8.16 7.97 5.21
C PHE A 266 8.66 7.10 6.36
N GLY A 267 8.83 5.79 6.16
CA GLY A 267 9.34 4.91 7.20
C GLY A 267 8.28 4.02 7.83
N SER A 268 8.51 3.56 9.06
CA SER A 268 7.65 2.63 9.77
C SER A 268 7.20 3.20 11.12
N GLY A 269 5.98 2.86 11.53
CA GLY A 269 5.38 3.24 12.81
C GLY A 269 4.63 4.56 12.79
N ASP A 270 4.12 4.95 13.96
CA ASP A 270 3.18 6.06 14.11
C ASP A 270 3.78 7.40 13.68
N ALA A 271 5.03 7.66 14.06
CA ALA A 271 5.73 8.90 13.68
C ALA A 271 5.87 9.08 12.15
N ALA A 272 5.83 8.01 11.39
CA ALA A 272 5.87 8.07 9.92
C ALA A 272 4.48 8.29 9.32
N GLY A 273 3.41 8.09 10.09
CA GLY A 273 2.02 8.27 9.70
C GLY A 273 1.43 9.65 10.02
N GLU A 274 2.17 10.47 10.77
CA GLU A 274 1.83 11.85 11.14
C GLU A 274 2.34 12.86 10.10
#